data_765492284843213392f75b9c77fe8c5e
#
_entry.id   765492284843213392f75b9c77fe8c5e
#
_cell.length_a   1.000
_cell.length_b   1.000
_cell.length_c   1.000
_cell.angle_alpha   90.00
_cell.angle_beta   90.00
_cell.angle_gamma   90.00
#
_symmetry.space_group_name_H-M   'P 1'
#
loop_
_entity.id
_entity.type
_entity.pdbx_description
1 polymer ?
#
loop_
_entity_poly.entity_id
_entity_poly.type
_entity_poly.pdbx_seq_one_letter_code
_entity_poly.pdbx_strand_id
1 'polypeptide(L)'
;MGKDFMFRDVFKAKIKPASVEDMLSKIPVFEKLEVKELRQVASIVHRRQYAKGEYVFYQGDPGLGMYVVEKGKVGIVVAGDDGAQKEVVEMTNGDFFGEIALLDESARSASVIVKEDSELIGFFRPDLFEIIEKTPKTGLKIVFKLAEMIGERLRNMNSEFSRLRAELETVKQSNEAGNEKANSKKKKNNS
;
A
#
# COMPACT_ATOMS: atom_id res chain seq x y z
N MET A 1 -37.41 -6.84 44.77
CA MET A 1 -36.34 -7.83 44.83
C MET A 1 -36.33 -8.65 43.55
N GLY A 2 -35.38 -8.39 42.66
CA GLY A 2 -34.78 -9.38 41.77
C GLY A 2 -35.56 -9.84 40.54
N LYS A 3 -35.50 -9.10 39.43
CA LYS A 3 -35.70 -9.64 38.04
C LYS A 3 -34.92 -8.83 37.01
N ASP A 4 -33.64 -8.58 37.21
CA ASP A 4 -32.80 -7.87 36.23
C ASP A 4 -31.49 -8.61 35.85
N PHE A 5 -31.47 -9.95 35.95
CA PHE A 5 -30.24 -10.71 35.74
C PHE A 5 -30.27 -11.66 34.54
N MET A 6 -31.24 -11.53 33.62
CA MET A 6 -31.44 -12.57 32.61
C MET A 6 -31.40 -12.09 31.14
N PHE A 7 -31.02 -10.84 30.88
CA PHE A 7 -30.99 -10.31 29.50
C PHE A 7 -29.64 -9.78 29.00
N ARG A 8 -28.54 -10.02 29.72
CA ARG A 8 -27.21 -9.50 29.37
C ARG A 8 -26.36 -10.44 28.51
N ASP A 9 -26.70 -11.70 28.34
CA ASP A 9 -25.86 -12.69 27.66
C ASP A 9 -26.36 -13.15 26.27
N VAL A 10 -27.48 -12.63 25.76
CA VAL A 10 -28.07 -13.12 24.51
C VAL A 10 -27.53 -12.40 23.26
N PHE A 11 -26.80 -11.28 23.39
CA PHE A 11 -26.29 -10.49 22.24
C PHE A 11 -24.78 -10.32 22.20
N LYS A 12 -24.00 -11.17 22.83
CA LYS A 12 -22.63 -11.40 22.37
C LYS A 12 -22.66 -12.44 21.25
N ALA A 13 -23.13 -12.04 20.07
CA ALA A 13 -22.70 -12.71 18.86
C ALA A 13 -21.16 -12.66 18.92
N LYS A 14 -20.51 -13.81 19.15
CA LYS A 14 -19.07 -13.97 18.92
C LYS A 14 -18.87 -13.63 17.47
N ILE A 15 -18.43 -12.39 17.19
CA ILE A 15 -17.87 -12.03 15.89
C ILE A 15 -16.71 -13.01 15.77
N LYS A 16 -16.91 -14.07 14.96
CA LYS A 16 -15.79 -14.96 14.61
C LYS A 16 -14.75 -14.05 13.97
N PRO A 17 -13.48 -14.11 14.40
CA PRO A 17 -12.45 -13.38 13.71
C PRO A 17 -12.58 -13.76 12.22
N ALA A 18 -12.53 -12.77 11.33
CA ALA A 18 -12.60 -12.99 9.90
C ALA A 18 -11.57 -14.06 9.53
N SER A 19 -11.98 -15.05 8.74
CA SER A 19 -11.03 -16.07 8.28
C SER A 19 -9.98 -15.41 7.39
N VAL A 20 -8.82 -16.06 7.22
CA VAL A 20 -7.78 -15.56 6.28
C VAL A 20 -8.39 -15.43 4.88
N GLU A 21 -9.21 -16.38 4.48
CA GLU A 21 -9.92 -16.35 3.19
C GLU A 21 -10.83 -15.14 3.06
N ASP A 22 -11.62 -14.81 4.11
CA ASP A 22 -12.49 -13.63 4.14
C ASP A 22 -11.71 -12.34 4.02
N MET A 23 -10.51 -12.29 4.61
CA MET A 23 -9.63 -11.17 4.49
C MET A 23 -9.02 -11.07 3.09
N LEU A 24 -8.41 -12.16 2.60
CA LEU A 24 -7.79 -12.21 1.28
C LEU A 24 -8.79 -11.87 0.17
N SER A 25 -10.06 -12.28 0.30
CA SER A 25 -11.11 -11.98 -0.69
C SER A 25 -11.35 -10.48 -0.90
N LYS A 26 -10.99 -9.65 0.07
CA LYS A 26 -11.13 -8.18 0.01
C LYS A 26 -9.91 -7.49 -0.57
N ILE A 27 -8.80 -8.22 -0.71
CA ILE A 27 -7.57 -7.66 -1.27
C ILE A 27 -7.67 -7.68 -2.80
N PRO A 28 -7.50 -6.55 -3.49
CA PRO A 28 -7.67 -6.45 -4.93
C PRO A 28 -6.92 -7.52 -5.72
N VAL A 29 -5.71 -7.89 -5.31
CA VAL A 29 -4.90 -8.93 -5.96
C VAL A 29 -5.64 -10.28 -6.05
N PHE A 30 -6.51 -10.59 -5.09
CA PHE A 30 -7.21 -11.88 -4.97
C PHE A 30 -8.72 -11.80 -5.27
N GLU A 31 -9.25 -10.63 -5.64
CA GLU A 31 -10.70 -10.41 -5.82
C GLU A 31 -11.37 -11.31 -6.87
N LYS A 32 -10.60 -11.76 -7.88
CA LYS A 32 -11.09 -12.65 -8.97
C LYS A 32 -10.94 -14.13 -8.63
N LEU A 33 -10.49 -14.46 -7.43
CA LEU A 33 -10.32 -15.85 -6.99
C LEU A 33 -11.64 -16.41 -6.44
N GLU A 34 -11.91 -17.66 -6.80
CA GLU A 34 -13.02 -18.42 -6.23
C GLU A 34 -12.68 -18.89 -4.81
N VAL A 35 -13.67 -19.27 -4.01
CA VAL A 35 -13.49 -19.73 -2.61
C VAL A 35 -12.45 -20.85 -2.50
N LYS A 36 -12.43 -21.79 -3.47
CA LYS A 36 -11.44 -22.88 -3.49
C LYS A 36 -10.02 -22.37 -3.73
N GLU A 37 -9.86 -21.40 -4.61
CA GLU A 37 -8.59 -20.76 -4.94
C GLU A 37 -8.08 -19.90 -3.76
N LEU A 38 -8.99 -19.16 -3.10
CA LEU A 38 -8.67 -18.40 -1.88
C LEU A 38 -8.19 -19.30 -0.75
N ARG A 39 -8.80 -20.47 -0.55
CA ARG A 39 -8.33 -21.44 0.44
C ARG A 39 -6.93 -21.94 0.14
N GLN A 40 -6.60 -22.14 -1.13
CA GLN A 40 -5.25 -22.52 -1.53
C GLN A 40 -4.24 -21.41 -1.20
N VAL A 41 -4.53 -20.16 -1.51
CA VAL A 41 -3.69 -19.01 -1.14
C VAL A 41 -3.57 -18.92 0.39
N ALA A 42 -4.69 -19.03 1.12
CA ALA A 42 -4.73 -18.98 2.58
C ALA A 42 -3.87 -20.08 3.26
N SER A 43 -3.67 -21.21 2.60
CA SER A 43 -2.86 -22.30 3.15
C SER A 43 -1.36 -22.08 3.06
N ILE A 44 -0.90 -21.11 2.25
CA ILE A 44 0.53 -20.89 2.01
C ILE A 44 1.01 -19.50 2.44
N VAL A 45 0.11 -18.58 2.82
CA VAL A 45 0.49 -17.27 3.36
C VAL A 45 1.07 -17.37 4.77
N HIS A 46 1.88 -16.40 5.14
CA HIS A 46 2.65 -16.39 6.39
C HIS A 46 2.20 -15.29 7.32
N ARG A 47 1.62 -15.63 8.47
CA ARG A 47 1.33 -14.64 9.53
C ARG A 47 2.59 -14.29 10.29
N ARG A 48 2.78 -12.99 10.54
CA ARG A 48 3.88 -12.45 11.34
C ARG A 48 3.36 -11.37 12.28
N GLN A 49 3.89 -11.35 13.49
CA GLN A 49 3.62 -10.31 14.48
C GLN A 49 4.81 -9.35 14.52
N TYR A 50 4.50 -8.08 14.67
CA TYR A 50 5.47 -7.01 14.78
C TYR A 50 5.09 -6.09 15.95
N ALA A 51 6.06 -5.69 16.75
CA ALA A 51 5.88 -4.71 17.79
C ALA A 51 5.93 -3.29 17.24
N LYS A 52 5.29 -2.36 17.92
CA LYS A 52 5.37 -0.93 17.60
C LYS A 52 6.83 -0.47 17.50
N GLY A 53 7.15 0.24 16.41
CA GLY A 53 8.48 0.77 16.12
C GLY A 53 9.39 -0.19 15.34
N GLU A 54 9.01 -1.45 15.15
CA GLU A 54 9.75 -2.37 14.28
C GLU A 54 9.57 -1.99 12.81
N TYR A 55 10.57 -2.32 12.00
CA TYR A 55 10.50 -2.21 10.55
C TYR A 55 10.12 -3.55 9.94
N VAL A 56 9.12 -3.56 9.04
CA VAL A 56 8.78 -4.74 8.23
C VAL A 56 9.87 -4.99 7.20
N PHE A 57 10.39 -3.90 6.61
CA PHE A 57 11.56 -3.85 5.73
C PHE A 57 12.03 -2.39 5.56
N TYR A 58 13.26 -2.22 5.08
CA TYR A 58 13.84 -0.92 4.78
C TYR A 58 13.82 -0.63 3.27
N GLN A 59 13.81 0.66 2.92
CA GLN A 59 14.05 1.12 1.55
C GLN A 59 15.42 0.61 1.08
N GLY A 60 15.47 0.02 -0.11
CA GLY A 60 16.67 -0.59 -0.66
C GLY A 60 16.84 -2.08 -0.35
N ASP A 61 16.07 -2.65 0.60
CA ASP A 61 16.08 -4.08 0.85
C ASP A 61 15.58 -4.87 -0.39
N PRO A 62 15.99 -6.13 -0.57
CA PRO A 62 15.45 -6.98 -1.61
C PRO A 62 13.92 -7.14 -1.47
N GLY A 63 13.20 -6.97 -2.56
CA GLY A 63 11.77 -7.21 -2.62
C GLY A 63 11.45 -8.69 -2.66
N LEU A 64 10.86 -9.25 -1.60
CA LEU A 64 10.55 -10.68 -1.51
C LEU A 64 9.06 -11.00 -1.71
N GLY A 65 8.15 -10.01 -1.62
CA GLY A 65 6.71 -10.21 -1.71
C GLY A 65 5.91 -9.07 -1.08
N MET A 66 4.62 -9.28 -0.94
CA MET A 66 3.66 -8.33 -0.39
C MET A 66 3.24 -8.69 1.03
N TYR A 67 2.68 -7.71 1.71
CA TYR A 67 2.06 -7.85 3.03
C TYR A 67 0.66 -7.26 3.03
N VAL A 68 -0.23 -7.89 3.79
CA VAL A 68 -1.58 -7.40 4.11
C VAL A 68 -1.61 -7.10 5.61
N VAL A 69 -2.18 -5.97 6.01
CA VAL A 69 -2.40 -5.64 7.41
C VAL A 69 -3.63 -6.40 7.91
N GLU A 70 -3.41 -7.47 8.67
CA GLU A 70 -4.49 -8.24 9.30
C GLU A 70 -5.06 -7.48 10.49
N LYS A 71 -4.15 -6.89 11.29
CA LYS A 71 -4.50 -6.09 12.46
C LYS A 71 -3.39 -5.10 12.74
N GLY A 72 -3.77 -3.90 13.19
CA GLY A 72 -2.82 -2.88 13.57
C GLY A 72 -2.63 -1.81 12.49
N LYS A 73 -1.46 -1.17 12.51
CA LYS A 73 -1.21 0.02 11.71
C LYS A 73 0.27 0.13 11.35
N VAL A 74 0.56 0.40 10.09
CA VAL A 74 1.93 0.63 9.60
C VAL A 74 2.01 1.94 8.82
N GLY A 75 3.19 2.56 8.81
CA GLY A 75 3.49 3.76 8.02
C GLY A 75 4.48 3.44 6.90
N ILE A 76 4.18 3.90 5.70
CA ILE A 76 5.13 3.87 4.58
C ILE A 76 5.98 5.13 4.66
N VAL A 77 7.29 4.98 4.77
CA VAL A 77 8.23 6.09 4.90
C VAL A 77 9.28 6.05 3.80
N VAL A 78 9.61 7.22 3.28
CA VAL A 78 10.68 7.40 2.28
C VAL A 78 11.76 8.32 2.87
N ALA A 79 13.02 8.06 2.52
CA ALA A 79 14.10 8.97 2.83
C ALA A 79 14.01 10.21 1.93
N GLY A 80 13.96 11.39 2.53
CA GLY A 80 14.10 12.66 1.81
C GLY A 80 15.56 12.94 1.43
N ASP A 81 15.78 13.93 0.57
CA ASP A 81 17.12 14.36 0.13
C ASP A 81 17.99 14.87 1.29
N ASP A 82 17.37 15.31 2.38
CA ASP A 82 18.00 15.74 3.62
C ASP A 82 18.30 14.58 4.60
N GLY A 83 18.00 13.34 4.21
CA GLY A 83 18.10 12.16 5.05
C GLY A 83 16.98 12.03 6.10
N ALA A 84 16.05 12.98 6.19
CA ALA A 84 14.89 12.87 7.06
C ALA A 84 13.89 11.85 6.48
N GLN A 85 13.31 11.04 7.35
CA GLN A 85 12.24 10.13 6.94
C GLN A 85 10.91 10.87 6.89
N LYS A 86 10.24 10.83 5.73
CA LYS A 86 8.92 11.39 5.52
C LYS A 86 7.90 10.27 5.39
N GLU A 87 6.88 10.28 6.25
CA GLU A 87 5.75 9.40 6.10
C GLU A 87 4.90 9.85 4.91
N VAL A 88 4.65 8.90 4.01
CA VAL A 88 3.89 9.15 2.76
C VAL A 88 2.44 8.72 2.93
N VAL A 89 2.22 7.57 3.58
CA VAL A 89 0.88 7.01 3.78
C VAL A 89 0.86 6.10 5.01
N GLU A 90 -0.26 6.10 5.71
CA GLU A 90 -0.59 5.16 6.79
C GLU A 90 -1.50 4.06 6.25
N MET A 91 -1.21 2.81 6.60
CA MET A 91 -1.95 1.61 6.21
C MET A 91 -2.55 0.95 7.44
N THR A 92 -3.79 0.47 7.32
CA THR A 92 -4.60 -0.12 8.39
C THR A 92 -5.17 -1.48 7.98
N ASN A 93 -5.99 -2.07 8.83
CA ASN A 93 -6.60 -3.39 8.58
C ASN A 93 -7.24 -3.49 7.19
N GLY A 94 -6.83 -4.49 6.41
CA GLY A 94 -7.29 -4.73 5.06
C GLY A 94 -6.48 -4.03 3.97
N ASP A 95 -5.59 -3.10 4.32
CA ASP A 95 -4.65 -2.51 3.38
C ASP A 95 -3.50 -3.47 3.07
N PHE A 96 -2.84 -3.27 1.92
CA PHE A 96 -1.71 -4.09 1.48
C PHE A 96 -0.62 -3.24 0.84
N PHE A 97 0.61 -3.74 0.86
CA PHE A 97 1.77 -3.05 0.33
C PHE A 97 2.86 -4.02 -0.14
N GLY A 98 3.76 -3.52 -0.99
CA GLY A 98 4.92 -4.27 -1.49
C GLY A 98 4.58 -5.27 -2.60
N GLU A 99 3.42 -5.16 -3.24
CA GLU A 99 2.90 -6.07 -4.26
C GLU A 99 3.78 -6.17 -5.51
N ILE A 100 4.53 -5.11 -5.84
CA ILE A 100 5.42 -5.08 -7.02
C ILE A 100 6.49 -6.18 -6.89
N ALA A 101 6.97 -6.43 -5.67
CA ALA A 101 7.96 -7.46 -5.40
C ALA A 101 7.50 -8.91 -5.64
N LEU A 102 6.22 -9.13 -5.96
CA LEU A 102 5.76 -10.42 -6.46
C LEU A 102 6.15 -10.65 -7.92
N LEU A 103 6.33 -9.58 -8.70
CA LEU A 103 6.60 -9.64 -10.15
C LEU A 103 8.07 -9.44 -10.50
N ASP A 104 8.79 -8.65 -9.73
CA ASP A 104 10.20 -8.38 -9.95
C ASP A 104 11.04 -8.51 -8.66
N GLU A 105 12.36 -8.48 -8.80
CA GLU A 105 13.33 -8.55 -7.70
C GLU A 105 13.90 -7.18 -7.33
N SER A 106 13.21 -6.11 -7.75
CA SER A 106 13.66 -4.74 -7.48
C SER A 106 13.73 -4.47 -5.99
N ALA A 107 14.64 -3.61 -5.61
CA ALA A 107 14.76 -3.13 -4.25
C ALA A 107 13.49 -2.39 -3.80
N ARG A 108 13.17 -2.45 -2.50
CA ARG A 108 12.05 -1.73 -1.89
C ARG A 108 12.15 -0.24 -2.15
N SER A 109 11.10 0.37 -2.68
CA SER A 109 11.03 1.81 -2.96
C SER A 109 10.82 2.67 -1.73
N ALA A 110 10.41 2.08 -0.60
CA ALA A 110 10.15 2.76 0.67
C ALA A 110 10.42 1.78 1.83
N SER A 111 10.56 2.32 3.04
CA SER A 111 10.56 1.54 4.27
C SER A 111 9.14 1.43 4.83
N VAL A 112 8.88 0.41 5.64
CA VAL A 112 7.61 0.25 6.35
C VAL A 112 7.87 0.09 7.84
N ILE A 113 7.34 1.03 8.63
CA ILE A 113 7.45 1.06 10.10
C ILE A 113 6.11 0.74 10.75
N VAL A 114 6.14 -0.07 11.79
CA VAL A 114 4.95 -0.46 12.57
C VAL A 114 4.60 0.64 13.57
N LYS A 115 3.38 1.18 13.49
CA LYS A 115 2.90 2.30 14.31
C LYS A 115 2.24 1.86 15.62
N GLU A 116 1.70 0.65 15.65
CA GLU A 116 1.14 -0.04 16.80
C GLU A 116 1.35 -1.55 16.63
N ASP A 117 1.31 -2.34 17.71
CA ASP A 117 1.48 -3.78 17.61
C ASP A 117 0.56 -4.37 16.55
N SER A 118 1.14 -5.05 15.57
CA SER A 118 0.48 -5.41 14.33
C SER A 118 0.66 -6.88 13.97
N GLU A 119 -0.36 -7.44 13.33
CA GLU A 119 -0.32 -8.75 12.70
C GLU A 119 -0.41 -8.57 11.18
N LEU A 120 0.59 -9.08 10.45
CA LEU A 120 0.68 -8.97 9.01
C LEU A 120 0.63 -10.36 8.38
N ILE A 121 0.00 -10.45 7.21
CA ILE A 121 0.01 -11.63 6.36
C ILE A 121 0.97 -11.38 5.21
N GLY A 122 2.06 -12.13 5.14
CA GLY A 122 3.01 -12.13 4.03
C GLY A 122 2.59 -13.11 2.95
N PHE A 123 2.65 -12.70 1.69
CA PHE A 123 2.56 -13.52 0.51
C PHE A 123 3.78 -13.23 -0.36
N PHE A 124 4.62 -14.24 -0.53
CA PHE A 124 5.94 -14.07 -1.11
C PHE A 124 6.00 -14.57 -2.55
N ARG A 125 7.01 -14.12 -3.27
CA ARG A 125 7.23 -14.52 -4.67
C ARG A 125 7.33 -16.04 -4.86
N PRO A 126 8.05 -16.82 -4.01
CA PRO A 126 8.03 -18.28 -4.11
C PRO A 126 6.63 -18.90 -3.97
N ASP A 127 5.76 -18.33 -3.10
CA ASP A 127 4.38 -18.80 -2.93
C ASP A 127 3.57 -18.59 -4.21
N LEU A 128 3.75 -17.45 -4.89
CA LEU A 128 3.13 -17.18 -6.19
C LEU A 128 3.60 -18.17 -7.26
N PHE A 129 4.89 -18.45 -7.34
CA PHE A 129 5.43 -19.44 -8.28
C PHE A 129 4.91 -20.83 -8.00
N GLU A 130 4.80 -21.25 -6.74
CA GLU A 130 4.19 -22.53 -6.35
C GLU A 130 2.73 -22.62 -6.84
N ILE A 131 1.95 -21.54 -6.72
CA ILE A 131 0.58 -21.50 -7.26
C ILE A 131 0.58 -21.61 -8.79
N ILE A 132 1.48 -20.89 -9.48
CA ILE A 132 1.58 -20.93 -10.95
C ILE A 132 1.90 -22.35 -11.42
N GLU A 133 2.79 -23.06 -10.73
CA GLU A 133 3.17 -24.44 -11.09
C GLU A 133 2.04 -25.45 -10.80
N LYS A 134 1.43 -25.38 -9.61
CA LYS A 134 0.42 -26.35 -9.18
C LYS A 134 -0.98 -26.09 -9.76
N THR A 135 -1.34 -24.82 -9.90
CA THR A 135 -2.65 -24.36 -10.37
C THR A 135 -2.51 -23.16 -11.30
N PRO A 136 -2.02 -23.36 -12.54
CA PRO A 136 -1.71 -22.29 -13.49
C PRO A 136 -2.84 -21.28 -13.70
N LYS A 137 -4.12 -21.72 -13.70
CA LYS A 137 -5.28 -20.83 -13.86
C LYS A 137 -5.40 -19.85 -12.71
N THR A 138 -5.18 -20.29 -11.46
CA THR A 138 -5.18 -19.43 -10.27
C THR A 138 -4.02 -18.44 -10.30
N GLY A 139 -2.82 -18.93 -10.61
CA GLY A 139 -1.64 -18.07 -10.76
C GLY A 139 -1.83 -17.00 -11.83
N LEU A 140 -2.41 -17.37 -12.98
CA LEU A 140 -2.71 -16.43 -14.05
C LEU A 140 -3.68 -15.33 -13.62
N LYS A 141 -4.75 -15.65 -12.87
CA LYS A 141 -5.69 -14.66 -12.33
C LYS A 141 -4.96 -13.62 -11.44
N ILE A 142 -4.07 -14.10 -10.55
CA ILE A 142 -3.27 -13.23 -9.66
C ILE A 142 -2.35 -12.32 -10.47
N VAL A 143 -1.58 -12.88 -11.41
CA VAL A 143 -0.63 -12.11 -12.24
C VAL A 143 -1.35 -11.08 -13.12
N PHE A 144 -2.47 -11.44 -13.75
CA PHE A 144 -3.28 -10.50 -14.52
C PHE A 144 -3.80 -9.36 -13.67
N LYS A 145 -4.28 -9.66 -12.45
CA LYS A 145 -4.76 -8.61 -11.56
C LYS A 145 -3.65 -7.68 -11.08
N LEU A 146 -2.47 -8.22 -10.77
CA LEU A 146 -1.29 -7.40 -10.47
C LEU A 146 -0.93 -6.48 -11.65
N ALA A 147 -0.95 -6.99 -12.89
CA ALA A 147 -0.68 -6.20 -14.08
C ALA A 147 -1.73 -5.10 -14.30
N GLU A 148 -3.03 -5.38 -14.10
CA GLU A 148 -4.11 -4.39 -14.15
C GLU A 148 -3.86 -3.25 -13.15
N MET A 149 -3.52 -3.59 -11.90
CA MET A 149 -3.26 -2.62 -10.82
C MET A 149 -2.04 -1.74 -11.10
N ILE A 150 -0.95 -2.33 -11.62
CA ILE A 150 0.24 -1.57 -12.01
C ILE A 150 -0.07 -0.63 -13.18
N GLY A 151 -0.82 -1.11 -14.17
CA GLY A 151 -1.27 -0.28 -15.29
C GLY A 151 -2.15 0.90 -14.85
N GLU A 152 -3.03 0.71 -13.88
CA GLU A 152 -3.83 1.78 -13.30
C GLU A 152 -2.96 2.78 -12.52
N ARG A 153 -2.06 2.29 -11.66
CA ARG A 153 -1.11 3.14 -10.92
C ARG A 153 -0.26 3.99 -11.87
N LEU A 154 0.23 3.40 -12.95
CA LEU A 154 1.02 4.12 -13.96
C LEU A 154 0.21 5.22 -14.65
N ARG A 155 -1.05 4.96 -15.02
CA ARG A 155 -1.94 5.99 -15.60
C ARG A 155 -2.17 7.13 -14.62
N ASN A 156 -2.43 6.84 -13.35
CA ASN A 156 -2.64 7.85 -12.32
C ASN A 156 -1.38 8.70 -12.10
N MET A 157 -0.20 8.07 -12.03
CA MET A 157 1.08 8.77 -11.92
C MET A 157 1.35 9.68 -13.12
N ASN A 158 1.08 9.22 -14.34
CA ASN A 158 1.27 10.02 -15.57
C ASN A 158 0.33 11.23 -15.58
N SER A 159 -0.92 11.08 -15.12
CA SER A 159 -1.88 12.18 -15.00
C SER A 159 -1.42 13.23 -13.99
N GLU A 160 -0.97 12.77 -12.81
CA GLU A 160 -0.44 13.63 -11.76
C GLU A 160 0.83 14.38 -12.21
N PHE A 161 1.74 13.67 -12.86
CA PHE A 161 2.96 14.26 -13.41
C PHE A 161 2.64 15.36 -14.45
N SER A 162 1.67 15.10 -15.34
CA SER A 162 1.23 16.09 -16.34
C SER A 162 0.62 17.32 -15.68
N ARG A 163 -0.18 17.14 -14.61
CA ARG A 163 -0.75 18.23 -13.84
C ARG A 163 0.34 19.08 -13.18
N LEU A 164 1.26 18.45 -12.45
CA LEU A 164 2.37 19.14 -11.77
C LEU A 164 3.26 19.91 -12.74
N ARG A 165 3.50 19.35 -13.93
CA ARG A 165 4.26 20.03 -14.98
C ARG A 165 3.56 21.29 -15.48
N ALA A 166 2.25 21.25 -15.70
CA ALA A 166 1.46 22.42 -16.10
C ALA A 166 1.44 23.51 -15.03
N GLU A 167 1.29 23.11 -13.75
CA GLU A 167 1.37 24.02 -12.61
C GLU A 167 2.74 24.73 -12.53
N LEU A 168 3.83 23.96 -12.71
CA LEU A 168 5.19 24.49 -12.72
C LEU A 168 5.41 25.52 -13.85
N GLU A 169 4.90 25.26 -15.04
CA GLU A 169 4.99 26.18 -16.19
C GLU A 169 4.23 27.47 -15.89
N THR A 170 3.05 27.40 -15.29
CA THR A 170 2.24 28.59 -14.89
C THR A 170 2.98 29.44 -13.87
N VAL A 171 3.59 28.82 -12.86
CA VAL A 171 4.38 29.52 -11.84
C VAL A 171 5.61 30.20 -12.47
N LYS A 172 6.33 29.55 -13.38
CA LYS A 172 7.47 30.13 -14.09
C LYS A 172 7.07 31.39 -14.87
N GLN A 173 6.00 31.31 -15.68
CA GLN A 173 5.50 32.44 -16.47
C GLN A 173 5.08 33.62 -15.58
N SER A 174 4.44 33.35 -14.44
CA SER A 174 4.05 34.38 -13.46
C SER A 174 5.24 35.08 -12.84
N ASN A 175 6.30 34.36 -12.54
CA ASN A 175 7.54 34.90 -11.99
C ASN A 175 8.32 35.75 -13.02
N GLU A 176 8.38 35.31 -14.29
CA GLU A 176 9.00 36.08 -15.38
C GLU A 176 8.28 37.41 -15.63
N ALA A 177 6.93 37.35 -15.72
CA ALA A 177 6.11 38.58 -15.87
C ALA A 177 6.26 39.55 -14.68
N GLY A 178 6.41 39.00 -13.46
CA GLY A 178 6.69 39.81 -12.25
C GLY A 178 8.03 40.52 -12.31
N ASN A 179 9.07 39.82 -12.73
CA ASN A 179 10.43 40.35 -12.87
C ASN A 179 10.55 41.43 -13.98
N GLU A 180 9.87 41.24 -15.10
CA GLU A 180 9.83 42.26 -16.17
C GLU A 180 9.16 43.56 -15.71
N LYS A 181 8.03 43.45 -14.99
CA LYS A 181 7.36 44.60 -14.41
C LYS A 181 8.21 45.35 -13.35
N ALA A 182 8.97 44.61 -12.54
CA ALA A 182 9.86 45.21 -11.56
C ALA A 182 11.04 45.93 -12.22
N ASN A 183 11.62 45.36 -13.27
CA ASN A 183 12.72 45.94 -14.03
C ASN A 183 12.29 47.19 -14.84
N SER A 184 11.06 47.20 -15.39
CA SER A 184 10.52 48.35 -16.11
C SER A 184 10.21 49.53 -15.19
N LYS A 185 9.79 49.29 -13.93
CA LYS A 185 9.59 50.35 -12.92
C LYS A 185 10.96 50.93 -12.45
N LYS A 186 11.98 50.15 -12.29
CA LYS A 186 13.32 50.65 -11.93
C LYS A 186 13.95 51.56 -13.00
N LYS A 187 13.73 51.24 -14.31
CA LYS A 187 14.20 52.08 -15.41
C LYS A 187 13.50 53.44 -15.51
N LYS A 188 12.19 53.50 -15.13
CA LYS A 188 11.40 54.77 -15.14
C LYS A 188 11.75 55.73 -13.97
N ASN A 189 12.26 55.21 -12.85
CA ASN A 189 12.63 56.02 -11.71
C ASN A 189 14.09 56.57 -11.73
N ASN A 190 14.90 56.16 -12.72
CA ASN A 190 16.28 56.59 -12.89
C ASN A 190 16.47 57.52 -14.13
N SER A 191 15.39 58.01 -14.71
CA SER A 191 15.36 59.04 -15.78
C SER A 191 14.67 60.28 -15.30
#